data_a328dc08ad09f9e3f5d038ee49aaade5
#
_entry.id   a328dc08ad09f9e3f5d038ee49aaade5
#
_cell.length_a   1.000
_cell.length_b   1.000
_cell.length_c   1.000
_cell.angle_alpha   90.00
_cell.angle_beta   90.00
_cell.angle_gamma   90.00
#
_symmetry.space_group_name_H-M   'P 1'
#
loop_
_entity.id
_entity.type
_entity.pdbx_description
1 polymer ?
#
loop_
_entity_poly.entity_id
_entity_poly.type
_entity_poly.pdbx_seq_one_letter_code
_entity_poly.pdbx_strand_id
1 'polypeptide(L)' 'LLLFARNQDMTFTPFDIQNILKHDYGKDYPITSIRRSISNLTEIEALEKTSTKRKGKYGKVNYCWKYAL' A
#
# COMPACT_ATOMS: atom_id res chain seq x y z
N LEU A 1 2.08 -5.19 6.48
CA LEU A 1 3.53 -4.96 6.51
C LEU A 1 4.33 -6.08 5.84
N LEU A 2 3.91 -7.34 6.00
CA LEU A 2 4.62 -8.48 5.41
C LEU A 2 4.75 -8.37 3.89
N LEU A 3 3.71 -7.89 3.21
CA LEU A 3 3.74 -7.67 1.78
C LEU A 3 4.86 -6.71 1.39
N PHE A 4 5.02 -5.62 2.11
CA PHE A 4 6.08 -4.64 1.88
C PHE A 4 7.46 -5.22 2.18
N ALA A 5 7.59 -5.98 3.26
CA ALA A 5 8.86 -6.59 3.64
C ALA A 5 9.36 -7.59 2.61
N ARG A 6 8.45 -8.33 1.97
CA ARG A 6 8.78 -9.29 0.92
C ARG A 6 9.12 -8.63 -0.42
N ASN A 7 8.74 -7.37 -0.60
CA ASN A 7 8.90 -6.62 -1.84
C ASN A 7 9.54 -5.27 -1.57
N GLN A 8 10.68 -5.27 -0.90
CA GLN A 8 11.34 -4.06 -0.40
C GLN A 8 11.70 -3.05 -1.49
N ASP A 9 11.94 -3.52 -2.71
CA ASP A 9 12.30 -2.67 -3.84
C ASP A 9 11.08 -2.11 -4.59
N MET A 10 9.87 -2.49 -4.17
CA MET A 10 8.64 -2.08 -4.83
C MET A 10 7.91 -1.01 -4.04
N THR A 11 7.14 -0.21 -4.74
CA THR A 11 6.22 0.77 -4.14
C THR A 11 4.79 0.37 -4.47
N PHE A 12 3.87 0.64 -3.54
CA PHE A 12 2.47 0.27 -3.69
C PHE A 12 1.55 1.43 -3.32
N THR A 13 0.48 1.60 -4.10
CA THR A 13 -0.65 2.44 -3.70
C THR A 13 -1.59 1.61 -2.82
N PRO A 14 -2.52 2.24 -2.07
CA PRO A 14 -3.53 1.50 -1.32
C PRO A 14 -4.35 0.55 -2.20
N PHE A 15 -4.67 0.95 -3.44
CA PHE A 15 -5.42 0.11 -4.36
C PHE A 15 -4.61 -1.08 -4.86
N ASP A 16 -3.30 -0.89 -5.08
CA ASP A 16 -2.40 -2.00 -5.42
C ASP A 16 -2.44 -3.07 -4.34
N ILE A 17 -2.36 -2.66 -3.08
CA ILE A 17 -2.40 -3.56 -1.93
C ILE A 17 -3.75 -4.28 -1.86
N GLN A 18 -4.85 -3.56 -2.05
CA GLN A 18 -6.18 -4.15 -2.06
C GLN A 18 -6.29 -5.23 -3.13
N ASN A 19 -5.82 -4.96 -4.34
CA ASN A 19 -5.84 -5.93 -5.44
C ASN A 19 -4.99 -7.15 -5.16
N ILE A 20 -3.78 -6.97 -4.64
CA ILE A 20 -2.88 -8.07 -4.32
C ILE A 20 -3.49 -8.96 -3.23
N LEU A 21 -4.03 -8.37 -2.17
CA LEU A 21 -4.65 -9.14 -1.10
C LEU A 21 -5.84 -9.94 -1.60
N LYS A 22 -6.64 -9.36 -2.48
CA LYS A 22 -7.80 -10.03 -3.04
C LYS A 22 -7.40 -11.17 -3.98
N HIS A 23 -6.48 -10.93 -4.91
CA HIS A 23 -6.13 -11.90 -5.95
C HIS A 23 -5.13 -12.95 -5.51
N ASP A 24 -4.12 -12.56 -4.71
CA ASP A 24 -3.04 -13.47 -4.32
C ASP A 24 -3.33 -14.18 -2.99
N TYR A 25 -4.07 -13.55 -2.09
CA TYR A 25 -4.32 -14.08 -0.75
C TYR A 25 -5.79 -14.38 -0.47
N GLY A 26 -6.68 -14.06 -1.40
CA GLY A 26 -8.12 -14.29 -1.22
C GLY A 26 -8.75 -13.46 -0.10
N LYS A 27 -8.15 -12.33 0.26
CA LYS A 27 -8.62 -11.45 1.33
C LYS A 27 -9.26 -10.20 0.74
N ASP A 28 -10.51 -9.97 1.08
CA ASP A 28 -11.29 -8.81 0.60
C ASP A 28 -11.45 -7.79 1.71
N TYR A 29 -10.51 -6.85 1.78
CA TYR A 29 -10.53 -5.77 2.77
C TYR A 29 -11.05 -4.47 2.15
N PRO A 30 -11.86 -3.69 2.89
CA PRO A 30 -12.25 -2.36 2.44
C PRO A 30 -11.03 -1.46 2.30
N ILE A 31 -11.07 -0.57 1.30
CA ILE A 31 -9.94 0.35 1.05
C ILE A 31 -9.68 1.26 2.25
N THR A 32 -10.71 1.61 3.01
CA THR A 32 -10.56 2.44 4.22
C THR A 32 -9.72 1.74 5.29
N SER A 33 -9.90 0.43 5.45
CA SER A 33 -9.11 -0.36 6.41
C SER A 33 -7.66 -0.43 5.97
N ILE A 34 -7.41 -0.60 4.67
CA ILE A 34 -6.06 -0.64 4.11
C ILE A 34 -5.36 0.70 4.30
N ARG A 35 -6.05 1.80 4.02
CA ARG A 35 -5.50 3.15 4.22
C ARG A 35 -5.15 3.42 5.68
N ARG A 36 -6.00 2.98 6.59
CA ARG A 36 -5.75 3.13 8.03
C ARG A 36 -4.50 2.37 8.45
N SER A 37 -4.36 1.13 7.99
CA SER A 37 -3.19 0.31 8.29
C SER A 37 -1.91 0.95 7.74
N ILE A 38 -1.94 1.47 6.52
CA ILE A 38 -0.81 2.17 5.91
C ILE A 38 -0.44 3.40 6.73
N SER A 39 -1.42 4.19 7.14
CA SER A 39 -1.18 5.38 7.96
C SER A 39 -0.53 5.03 9.29
N ASN A 40 -1.04 3.99 9.96
CA ASN A 40 -0.48 3.54 11.23
C ASN A 40 0.97 3.06 11.07
N LEU A 41 1.25 2.29 10.02
CA LEU A 41 2.60 1.79 9.77
C LEU A 41 3.55 2.92 9.35
N THR A 42 3.05 3.93 8.67
CA THR A 42 3.83 5.12 8.30
C THR A 42 4.18 5.94 9.54
N GLU A 43 3.24 6.06 10.47
CA GLU A 43 3.44 6.81 11.71
C GLU A 43 4.53 6.20 12.59
N ILE A 44 4.62 4.87 12.63
CA ILE A 44 5.70 4.18 13.36
C ILE A 44 6.96 3.97 12.51
N GLU A 45 7.01 4.59 11.34
CA GLU A 45 8.15 4.57 10.43
C GLU A 45 8.48 3.18 9.86
N ALA A 46 7.52 2.27 9.86
CA ALA A 46 7.67 0.97 9.20
C ALA A 46 7.48 1.06 7.69
N LEU A 47 6.69 2.03 7.24
CA LEU A 47 6.49 2.38 5.85
C LEU A 47 6.86 3.84 5.62
N GLU A 48 7.22 4.17 4.39
CA GLU A 48 7.54 5.53 3.98
C GLU A 48 6.69 5.92 2.77
N LYS A 49 6.07 7.10 2.85
CA LYS A 49 5.36 7.67 1.72
C LYS A 49 6.39 8.21 0.74
N THR A 50 6.35 7.77 -0.50
CA THR A 50 7.28 8.21 -1.52
C THR A 50 6.74 9.41 -2.28
N SER A 51 7.57 10.02 -3.12
CA SER A 51 7.13 11.06 -4.06
C SER A 51 6.55 10.47 -5.34
N THR A 52 6.64 9.16 -5.52
CA THR A 52 6.09 8.45 -6.68
C THR A 52 4.57 8.44 -6.61
N LYS A 53 3.92 8.75 -7.74
CA LYS A 53 2.47 8.74 -7.85
C LYS A 53 2.06 7.85 -9.02
N ARG A 54 0.94 7.16 -8.87
CA ARG A 54 0.36 6.36 -9.96
C ARG A 54 -1.14 6.63 -10.06
N LYS A 55 -1.67 6.57 -11.29
CA LYS A 55 -3.11 6.63 -11.50
C LYS A 55 -3.74 5.37 -10.91
N GLY A 56 -4.67 5.59 -9.99
CA GLY A 56 -5.46 4.51 -9.44
C GLY A 56 -6.77 4.33 -10.17
N LYS A 57 -7.68 3.61 -9.54
CA LYS A 57 -9.05 3.44 -9.98
C LYS A 57 -9.71 4.82 -10.15
N TYR A 58 -10.52 4.98 -11.17
CA TYR A 58 -11.22 6.26 -11.48
C TYR A 58 -10.30 7.40 -11.94
N GLY A 59 -9.08 7.11 -12.36
CA GLY A 59 -8.16 8.11 -12.88
C GLY A 59 -7.55 9.05 -11.86
N LYS A 60 -7.78 8.83 -10.57
CA LYS A 60 -7.19 9.63 -9.51
C LYS A 60 -5.74 9.24 -9.28
N VAL A 61 -4.89 10.25 -9.04
CA VAL A 61 -3.48 10.03 -8.73
C VAL A 61 -3.35 9.70 -7.24
N ASN A 62 -2.63 8.62 -6.95
CA ASN A 62 -2.37 8.19 -5.58
C ASN A 62 -0.87 8.10 -5.34
N TYR A 63 -0.44 8.46 -4.13
CA TYR A 63 0.94 8.26 -3.71
C TYR A 63 1.22 6.78 -3.49
N CYS A 64 2.50 6.43 -3.60
CA CYS A 64 2.99 5.08 -3.32
C CYS A 64 3.76 5.06 -2.01
N TRP A 65 3.71 3.92 -1.34
CA TRP A 65 4.47 3.66 -0.10
C TRP A 65 5.48 2.55 -0.33
N LYS A 66 6.54 2.57 0.44
CA LYS A 66 7.57 1.55 0.40
C LYS A 66 7.96 1.10 1.81
N TYR A 67 8.62 -0.04 1.90
CA TYR A 67 9.16 -0.56 3.14
C TYR A 67 10.29 0.36 3.64
N ALA A 68 10.26 0.72 4.91
CA ALA A 68 11.19 1.70 5.48
C ALA A 68 12.15 1.11 6.52
N LEU A 69 11.94 -0.13 6.92
CA LEU A 69 12.79 -0.77 7.93
C LEU A 69 14.05 -1.39 7.36
#